data_40ff914ecab7e7e373d567c9a1d296fc
#
_entry.id   40ff914ecab7e7e373d567c9a1d296fc
#
_cell.length_a   1.000
_cell.length_b   1.000
_cell.length_c   1.000
_cell.angle_alpha   90.00
_cell.angle_beta   90.00
_cell.angle_gamma   90.00
#
_symmetry.space_group_name_H-M   'P 1'
#
loop_
_entity.id
_entity.type
_entity.pdbx_description
1 polymer ?
#
loop_
_entity_poly.entity_id
_entity_poly.type
_entity_poly.pdbx_seq_one_letter_code
_entity_poly.pdbx_strand_id
1 'polypeptide(L)'
;MSLVLLGGCETTFGSDTADTAEAAIEAARPDTALAALGELAVKGRAPRTGYERDQFGAGWVDTDRNGCDTRNDVLARDLTGEAFEPGTRDCVVVSGTLADPYSGTTIPFVRGQDTSDDVQIDHVVALSDAWQKGAQGWDEATRTAFANDPENLLAVDGPLNQQKSDGDAATWLPPNTSYRCSYVARQVAVKLDYGLWVTTAERDAIAGVLAGCPDEPLPGSGAPAPDVPAPATDPVAVTYPDCAAVRAAGVAPIRRGEPGWSDAFDGDGDGVGCEG
;
A
#
# COMPACT_ATOMS: atom_id res chain seq x y z
N MET A 1 -60.94 14.03 -27.11
CA MET A 1 -59.70 13.30 -27.34
C MET A 1 -58.58 14.08 -26.65
N SER A 2 -58.24 13.70 -25.41
CA SER A 2 -57.15 14.30 -24.62
C SER A 2 -55.90 13.47 -24.77
N LEU A 3 -54.86 14.06 -25.27
CA LEU A 3 -53.55 13.46 -25.43
C LEU A 3 -52.77 13.67 -24.11
N VAL A 4 -52.48 12.56 -23.41
CA VAL A 4 -51.61 12.56 -22.23
C VAL A 4 -50.19 12.33 -22.72
N LEU A 5 -49.33 13.35 -22.59
CA LEU A 5 -47.87 13.23 -22.76
C LEU A 5 -47.28 12.64 -21.49
N LEU A 6 -46.80 11.40 -21.57
CA LEU A 6 -45.92 10.77 -20.56
C LEU A 6 -44.51 11.31 -20.78
N GLY A 7 -44.09 12.21 -19.90
CA GLY A 7 -42.70 12.61 -19.80
C GLY A 7 -41.90 11.51 -19.10
N GLY A 8 -41.00 10.84 -19.83
CA GLY A 8 -40.01 9.94 -19.28
C GLY A 8 -38.94 10.77 -18.56
N CYS A 9 -38.73 10.50 -17.27
CA CYS A 9 -37.61 11.00 -16.50
C CYS A 9 -36.44 10.05 -16.78
N GLU A 10 -35.57 10.40 -17.72
CA GLU A 10 -34.28 9.72 -17.88
C GLU A 10 -33.33 10.25 -16.77
N THR A 11 -33.05 9.40 -15.81
CA THR A 11 -32.04 9.68 -14.77
C THR A 11 -30.65 9.51 -15.35
N THR A 12 -30.01 10.60 -15.77
CA THR A 12 -28.60 10.66 -16.16
C THR A 12 -27.69 10.74 -14.94
N PHE A 13 -27.49 9.63 -14.23
CA PHE A 13 -26.56 9.55 -13.09
C PHE A 13 -25.09 9.28 -13.49
N GLY A 14 -24.78 9.19 -14.78
CA GLY A 14 -23.43 8.85 -15.26
C GLY A 14 -22.63 10.00 -15.88
N SER A 15 -23.25 11.13 -16.20
CA SER A 15 -22.58 12.25 -16.87
C SER A 15 -21.92 13.23 -15.88
N ASP A 16 -22.48 13.43 -14.70
CA ASP A 16 -22.04 14.49 -13.79
C ASP A 16 -20.66 14.19 -13.15
N THR A 17 -20.30 12.91 -12.89
CA THR A 17 -19.01 12.55 -12.30
C THR A 17 -17.87 12.60 -13.30
N ALA A 18 -18.10 12.18 -14.53
CA ALA A 18 -17.10 12.25 -15.59
C ALA A 18 -16.78 13.71 -15.96
N ASP A 19 -17.77 14.58 -16.02
CA ASP A 19 -17.59 16.01 -16.28
C ASP A 19 -16.81 16.71 -15.14
N THR A 20 -17.02 16.29 -13.89
CA THR A 20 -16.29 16.82 -12.73
C THR A 20 -14.83 16.35 -12.68
N ALA A 21 -14.55 15.10 -13.06
CA ALA A 21 -13.21 14.56 -13.15
C ALA A 21 -12.38 15.27 -14.23
N GLU A 22 -12.97 15.47 -15.43
CA GLU A 22 -12.32 16.18 -16.53
C GLU A 22 -12.00 17.63 -16.16
N ALA A 23 -12.94 18.34 -15.58
CA ALA A 23 -12.73 19.72 -15.14
C ALA A 23 -11.65 19.84 -14.05
N ALA A 24 -11.56 18.86 -13.14
CA ALA A 24 -10.52 18.84 -12.13
C ALA A 24 -9.13 18.60 -12.74
N ILE A 25 -9.01 17.69 -13.71
CA ILE A 25 -7.77 17.39 -14.43
C ILE A 25 -7.32 18.61 -15.25
N GLU A 26 -8.23 19.26 -15.98
CA GLU A 26 -7.91 20.47 -16.78
C GLU A 26 -7.44 21.64 -15.91
N ALA A 27 -7.94 21.76 -14.69
CA ALA A 27 -7.56 22.80 -13.74
C ALA A 27 -6.31 22.44 -12.90
N ALA A 28 -5.77 21.22 -13.06
CA ALA A 28 -4.67 20.72 -12.25
C ALA A 28 -3.38 21.52 -12.49
N ARG A 29 -2.62 21.69 -11.43
CA ARG A 29 -1.29 22.31 -11.52
C ARG A 29 -0.31 21.34 -12.17
N PRO A 30 0.62 21.82 -13.00
CA PRO A 30 1.71 21.00 -13.53
C PRO A 30 2.48 20.30 -12.39
N ASP A 31 3.08 19.16 -12.70
CA ASP A 31 3.89 18.35 -11.78
C ASP A 31 3.10 17.72 -10.59
N THR A 32 1.76 17.69 -10.68
CA THR A 32 0.91 16.99 -9.71
C THR A 32 0.40 15.65 -10.26
N ALA A 33 0.07 14.73 -9.36
CA ALA A 33 -0.53 13.45 -9.73
C ALA A 33 -1.87 13.62 -10.47
N LEU A 34 -2.63 14.69 -10.17
CA LEU A 34 -3.89 15.00 -10.86
C LEU A 34 -3.65 15.43 -12.31
N ALA A 35 -2.63 16.25 -12.59
CA ALA A 35 -2.27 16.60 -13.96
C ALA A 35 -1.79 15.36 -14.73
N ALA A 36 -0.92 14.56 -14.10
CA ALA A 36 -0.39 13.33 -14.67
C ALA A 36 -1.48 12.28 -14.98
N LEU A 37 -2.57 12.24 -14.20
CA LEU A 37 -3.73 11.40 -14.50
C LEU A 37 -4.34 11.71 -15.87
N GLY A 38 -4.28 12.96 -16.30
CA GLY A 38 -4.75 13.39 -17.63
C GLY A 38 -3.95 12.83 -18.81
N GLU A 39 -2.72 12.38 -18.57
CA GLU A 39 -1.85 11.78 -19.58
C GLU A 39 -2.15 10.30 -19.82
N LEU A 40 -2.85 9.64 -18.88
CA LEU A 40 -3.20 8.23 -19.02
C LEU A 40 -4.29 8.01 -20.06
N ALA A 41 -4.08 7.04 -20.94
CA ALA A 41 -5.11 6.62 -21.88
C ALA A 41 -6.32 6.03 -21.12
N VAL A 42 -7.54 6.36 -21.57
CA VAL A 42 -8.78 5.81 -21.03
C VAL A 42 -9.32 4.75 -21.97
N LYS A 43 -9.42 3.50 -21.50
CA LYS A 43 -9.89 2.36 -22.29
C LYS A 43 -10.68 1.40 -21.39
N GLY A 44 -11.49 0.52 -21.99
CA GLY A 44 -12.11 -0.58 -21.28
C GLY A 44 -11.09 -1.64 -20.83
N ARG A 45 -11.46 -2.47 -19.85
CA ARG A 45 -10.64 -3.63 -19.45
C ARG A 45 -10.54 -4.63 -20.61
N ALA A 46 -9.35 -5.08 -20.92
CA ALA A 46 -9.14 -6.23 -21.78
C ALA A 46 -9.54 -7.54 -21.06
N PRO A 47 -9.86 -8.61 -21.79
CA PRO A 47 -10.14 -9.90 -21.18
C PRO A 47 -8.97 -10.39 -20.31
N ARG A 48 -9.29 -11.03 -19.19
CA ARG A 48 -8.30 -11.69 -18.31
C ARG A 48 -7.76 -13.01 -18.92
N THR A 49 -8.31 -13.44 -20.02
CA THR A 49 -7.93 -14.71 -20.70
C THR A 49 -6.40 -14.79 -20.86
N GLY A 50 -5.84 -15.93 -20.48
CA GLY A 50 -4.40 -16.18 -20.57
C GLY A 50 -3.57 -15.56 -19.43
N TYR A 51 -4.16 -14.90 -18.44
CA TYR A 51 -3.44 -14.45 -17.27
C TYR A 51 -3.05 -15.62 -16.38
N GLU A 52 -1.75 -15.73 -16.13
CA GLU A 52 -1.15 -16.56 -15.09
C GLU A 52 -0.12 -15.70 -14.35
N ARG A 53 -0.06 -15.83 -13.01
CA ARG A 53 0.84 -15.01 -12.20
C ARG A 53 2.33 -15.20 -12.54
N ASP A 54 2.71 -16.41 -12.89
CA ASP A 54 4.09 -16.77 -13.24
C ASP A 54 4.59 -16.13 -14.54
N GLN A 55 3.71 -15.59 -15.37
CA GLN A 55 4.11 -14.77 -16.53
C GLN A 55 4.79 -13.46 -16.16
N PHE A 56 4.69 -13.06 -14.91
CA PHE A 56 5.38 -11.90 -14.33
C PHE A 56 6.69 -12.29 -13.64
N GLY A 57 7.22 -13.48 -13.91
CA GLY A 57 8.45 -14.02 -13.35
C GLY A 57 8.21 -15.02 -12.21
N ALA A 58 9.24 -15.75 -11.86
CA ALA A 58 9.17 -16.85 -10.88
C ALA A 58 9.14 -16.38 -9.40
N GLY A 59 8.91 -15.11 -9.14
CA GLY A 59 8.86 -14.54 -7.79
C GLY A 59 9.77 -13.31 -7.62
N TRP A 60 10.28 -13.14 -6.41
CA TRP A 60 11.12 -12.01 -6.06
C TRP A 60 12.53 -12.20 -6.61
N VAL A 61 13.02 -11.23 -7.39
CA VAL A 61 14.35 -11.26 -7.99
C VAL A 61 15.20 -10.09 -7.46
N ASP A 62 16.51 -10.22 -7.53
CA ASP A 62 17.45 -9.16 -7.20
C ASP A 62 17.59 -8.25 -8.43
N THR A 63 16.79 -7.18 -8.50
CA THR A 63 16.72 -6.27 -9.65
C THR A 63 17.86 -5.28 -9.70
N ASP A 64 18.34 -4.81 -8.56
CA ASP A 64 19.39 -3.80 -8.42
C ASP A 64 20.78 -4.40 -8.21
N ARG A 65 20.86 -5.74 -8.07
CA ARG A 65 22.09 -6.52 -7.89
C ARG A 65 22.84 -6.20 -6.58
N ASN A 66 22.08 -5.85 -5.54
CA ASN A 66 22.62 -5.64 -4.21
C ASN A 66 22.88 -6.95 -3.45
N GLY A 67 22.37 -8.08 -3.96
CA GLY A 67 22.48 -9.42 -3.40
C GLY A 67 21.27 -9.84 -2.57
N CYS A 68 20.26 -8.97 -2.46
CA CYS A 68 19.00 -9.23 -1.79
C CYS A 68 17.87 -9.41 -2.82
N ASP A 69 16.83 -10.15 -2.49
CA ASP A 69 15.64 -10.19 -3.31
C ASP A 69 14.73 -8.98 -3.05
N THR A 70 13.97 -8.58 -4.05
CA THR A 70 13.11 -7.38 -3.98
C THR A 70 12.13 -7.40 -2.79
N ARG A 71 11.65 -8.58 -2.34
CA ARG A 71 10.81 -8.65 -1.14
C ARG A 71 11.53 -8.19 0.12
N ASN A 72 12.79 -8.62 0.28
CA ASN A 72 13.60 -8.21 1.42
C ASN A 72 14.00 -6.74 1.33
N ASP A 73 14.27 -6.22 0.13
CA ASP A 73 14.54 -4.79 -0.07
C ASP A 73 13.33 -3.93 0.33
N VAL A 74 12.11 -4.34 -0.06
CA VAL A 74 10.88 -3.64 0.33
C VAL A 74 10.65 -3.72 1.85
N LEU A 75 10.88 -4.89 2.47
CA LEU A 75 10.78 -5.01 3.92
C LEU A 75 11.82 -4.14 4.64
N ALA A 76 13.06 -4.11 4.17
CA ALA A 76 14.10 -3.26 4.75
C ALA A 76 13.81 -1.76 4.58
N ARG A 77 13.13 -1.36 3.47
CA ARG A 77 12.72 0.02 3.21
C ARG A 77 11.55 0.47 4.10
N ASP A 78 10.56 -0.41 4.28
CA ASP A 78 9.24 -0.04 4.83
C ASP A 78 9.11 -0.34 6.34
N LEU A 79 9.96 -1.21 6.89
CA LEU A 79 9.98 -1.49 8.33
C LEU A 79 10.92 -0.53 9.07
N THR A 80 10.68 -0.40 10.36
CA THR A 80 11.58 0.28 11.31
C THR A 80 12.07 -0.72 12.36
N GLY A 81 13.29 -0.52 12.86
CA GLY A 81 13.88 -1.41 13.86
C GLY A 81 14.06 -2.84 13.33
N GLU A 82 14.34 -2.97 12.04
CA GLU A 82 14.51 -4.24 11.35
C GLU A 82 15.74 -5.00 11.89
N ALA A 83 15.57 -6.31 12.03
CA ALA A 83 16.65 -7.24 12.30
C ALA A 83 16.84 -8.16 11.10
N PHE A 84 18.09 -8.53 10.86
CA PHE A 84 18.49 -9.36 9.73
C PHE A 84 19.01 -10.72 10.18
N GLU A 85 18.81 -11.74 9.36
CA GLU A 85 19.34 -13.07 9.59
C GLU A 85 20.87 -13.06 9.55
N PRO A 86 21.55 -13.55 10.61
CA PRO A 86 23.01 -13.57 10.65
C PRO A 86 23.63 -14.32 9.45
N GLY A 87 24.64 -13.71 8.83
CA GLY A 87 25.37 -14.32 7.72
C GLY A 87 24.74 -14.10 6.33
N THR A 88 23.63 -13.38 6.23
CA THR A 88 22.99 -13.02 4.96
C THR A 88 23.44 -11.69 4.41
N ARG A 89 24.44 -11.04 5.01
CA ARG A 89 24.91 -9.69 4.64
C ARG A 89 23.80 -8.62 4.71
N ASP A 90 22.99 -8.72 5.76
CA ASP A 90 21.85 -7.84 6.01
C ASP A 90 20.78 -7.84 4.87
N CYS A 91 20.66 -8.98 4.17
CA CYS A 91 19.64 -9.15 3.15
C CYS A 91 18.31 -9.71 3.69
N VAL A 92 18.36 -10.72 4.55
CA VAL A 92 17.14 -11.40 4.98
C VAL A 92 16.57 -10.72 6.24
N VAL A 93 15.49 -9.96 6.07
CA VAL A 93 14.78 -9.34 7.18
C VAL A 93 14.01 -10.41 7.97
N VAL A 94 14.26 -10.52 9.27
CA VAL A 94 13.62 -11.50 10.17
C VAL A 94 12.60 -10.89 11.11
N SER A 95 12.72 -9.61 11.44
CA SER A 95 11.73 -8.89 12.23
C SER A 95 11.83 -7.39 12.00
N GLY A 96 10.80 -6.65 12.43
CA GLY A 96 10.71 -5.21 12.36
C GLY A 96 9.31 -4.74 12.71
N THR A 97 9.05 -3.45 12.53
CA THR A 97 7.75 -2.85 12.79
C THR A 97 7.30 -2.07 11.56
N LEU A 98 6.12 -2.39 11.06
CA LEU A 98 5.49 -1.69 9.95
C LEU A 98 4.54 -0.61 10.48
N ALA A 99 4.73 0.65 10.07
CA ALA A 99 3.67 1.65 10.12
C ALA A 99 2.80 1.45 8.88
N ASP A 100 1.77 0.61 8.99
CA ASP A 100 1.01 0.18 7.82
C ASP A 100 0.21 1.33 7.17
N PRO A 101 0.48 1.64 5.90
CA PRO A 101 -0.21 2.71 5.22
C PRO A 101 -1.68 2.41 4.93
N TYR A 102 -2.07 1.13 4.80
CA TYR A 102 -3.43 0.76 4.43
C TYR A 102 -4.41 0.86 5.60
N SER A 103 -4.04 0.39 6.77
CA SER A 103 -4.86 0.50 7.98
C SER A 103 -4.60 1.77 8.80
N GLY A 104 -3.40 2.36 8.68
CA GLY A 104 -2.92 3.44 9.55
C GLY A 104 -2.52 2.94 10.94
N THR A 105 -2.31 1.63 11.12
CA THR A 105 -1.91 1.03 12.39
C THR A 105 -0.46 0.56 12.34
N THR A 106 0.09 0.21 13.49
CA THR A 106 1.43 -0.37 13.61
C THR A 106 1.31 -1.89 13.71
N ILE A 107 2.08 -2.61 12.88
CA ILE A 107 2.07 -4.07 12.80
C ILE A 107 3.48 -4.59 13.08
N PRO A 108 3.69 -5.44 14.11
CA PRO A 108 4.95 -6.12 14.29
C PRO A 108 5.13 -7.18 13.21
N PHE A 109 6.28 -7.19 12.56
CA PHE A 109 6.66 -8.21 11.60
C PHE A 109 7.65 -9.19 12.24
N VAL A 110 7.34 -10.47 12.15
CA VAL A 110 8.27 -11.56 12.47
C VAL A 110 8.21 -12.58 11.34
N ARG A 111 9.37 -12.88 10.75
CA ARG A 111 9.47 -13.89 9.70
C ARG A 111 9.17 -15.27 10.28
N GLY A 112 8.18 -15.96 9.77
CA GLY A 112 7.77 -17.28 10.22
C GLY A 112 6.66 -17.86 9.35
N GLN A 113 6.39 -19.15 9.51
CA GLN A 113 5.38 -19.85 8.72
C GLN A 113 3.97 -19.30 9.00
N ASP A 114 3.68 -18.92 10.25
CA ASP A 114 2.36 -18.49 10.70
C ASP A 114 2.27 -16.96 10.92
N THR A 115 3.36 -16.22 10.74
CA THR A 115 3.46 -14.79 11.07
C THR A 115 3.86 -13.91 9.88
N SER A 116 4.47 -14.48 8.84
CA SER A 116 4.87 -13.71 7.65
C SER A 116 3.68 -13.17 6.86
N ASP A 117 2.47 -13.71 7.06
CA ASP A 117 1.26 -13.30 6.37
C ASP A 117 0.61 -12.06 6.98
N ASP A 118 1.02 -11.65 8.18
CA ASP A 118 0.55 -10.41 8.81
C ASP A 118 1.02 -9.18 8.04
N VAL A 119 2.22 -9.23 7.45
CA VAL A 119 2.77 -8.21 6.55
C VAL A 119 3.09 -8.84 5.20
N GLN A 120 2.39 -8.37 4.17
CA GLN A 120 2.57 -8.81 2.80
C GLN A 120 3.17 -7.70 1.94
N ILE A 121 3.82 -8.07 0.83
CA ILE A 121 4.21 -7.10 -0.19
C ILE A 121 3.11 -7.06 -1.24
N ASP A 122 2.45 -5.91 -1.32
CA ASP A 122 1.42 -5.64 -2.33
C ASP A 122 2.04 -5.06 -3.61
N HIS A 123 1.45 -5.42 -4.74
CA HIS A 123 1.60 -4.67 -5.97
C HIS A 123 0.51 -3.60 -6.01
N VAL A 124 0.88 -2.33 -5.80
CA VAL A 124 -0.06 -1.18 -5.74
C VAL A 124 -0.95 -1.13 -6.98
N VAL A 125 -0.39 -1.41 -8.16
CA VAL A 125 -1.10 -1.80 -9.37
C VAL A 125 -1.00 -3.31 -9.50
N ALA A 126 -2.08 -4.03 -9.18
CA ALA A 126 -2.08 -5.49 -9.14
C ALA A 126 -1.73 -6.12 -10.48
N LEU A 127 -1.01 -7.26 -10.47
CA LEU A 127 -0.55 -7.93 -11.70
C LEU A 127 -1.71 -8.28 -12.64
N SER A 128 -2.83 -8.76 -12.09
CA SER A 128 -4.03 -9.10 -12.88
C SER A 128 -4.73 -7.84 -13.42
N ASP A 129 -4.69 -6.71 -12.70
CA ASP A 129 -5.20 -5.44 -13.18
C ASP A 129 -4.33 -4.91 -14.33
N ALA A 130 -3.01 -4.92 -14.16
CA ALA A 130 -2.06 -4.55 -15.19
C ALA A 130 -2.22 -5.41 -16.46
N TRP A 131 -2.41 -6.73 -16.32
CA TRP A 131 -2.69 -7.62 -17.45
C TRP A 131 -3.87 -7.13 -18.28
N GLN A 132 -4.97 -6.76 -17.64
CA GLN A 132 -6.18 -6.29 -18.27
C GLN A 132 -6.08 -4.84 -18.78
N LYS A 133 -4.98 -4.15 -18.48
CA LYS A 133 -4.76 -2.74 -18.82
C LYS A 133 -3.46 -2.50 -19.59
N GLY A 134 -2.92 -3.53 -20.26
CA GLY A 134 -1.78 -3.37 -21.18
C GLY A 134 -0.70 -4.42 -21.08
N ALA A 135 -0.47 -5.01 -19.91
CA ALA A 135 0.66 -5.92 -19.68
C ALA A 135 0.61 -7.22 -20.50
N GLN A 136 -0.55 -7.59 -21.05
CA GLN A 136 -0.62 -8.73 -22.01
C GLN A 136 0.29 -8.51 -23.23
N GLY A 137 0.49 -7.25 -23.65
CA GLY A 137 1.33 -6.92 -24.81
C GLY A 137 2.83 -6.81 -24.50
N TRP A 138 3.22 -6.88 -23.22
CA TRP A 138 4.63 -6.78 -22.84
C TRP A 138 5.40 -8.07 -23.11
N ASP A 139 6.71 -7.97 -23.22
CA ASP A 139 7.59 -9.12 -23.14
C ASP A 139 7.74 -9.59 -21.66
N GLU A 140 8.34 -10.75 -21.48
CA GLU A 140 8.55 -11.34 -20.15
C GLU A 140 9.46 -10.46 -19.28
N ALA A 141 10.48 -9.84 -19.86
CA ALA A 141 11.42 -8.99 -19.13
C ALA A 141 10.70 -7.76 -18.54
N THR A 142 9.83 -7.11 -19.32
CA THR A 142 9.03 -5.97 -18.87
C THR A 142 8.04 -6.39 -17.77
N ARG A 143 7.38 -7.55 -17.92
CA ARG A 143 6.47 -8.06 -16.86
C ARG A 143 7.23 -8.38 -15.58
N THR A 144 8.42 -8.98 -15.68
CA THR A 144 9.26 -9.26 -14.51
C THR A 144 9.74 -7.97 -13.84
N ALA A 145 10.15 -6.97 -14.63
CA ALA A 145 10.53 -5.67 -14.10
C ALA A 145 9.37 -5.01 -13.35
N PHE A 146 8.17 -4.99 -13.92
CA PHE A 146 6.96 -4.44 -13.28
C PHE A 146 6.62 -5.15 -11.95
N ALA A 147 6.74 -6.47 -11.91
CA ALA A 147 6.45 -7.26 -10.71
C ALA A 147 7.49 -7.06 -9.58
N ASN A 148 8.66 -6.55 -9.91
CA ASN A 148 9.75 -6.30 -8.98
C ASN A 148 10.13 -4.81 -8.90
N ASP A 149 9.27 -3.93 -9.39
CA ASP A 149 9.50 -2.49 -9.33
C ASP A 149 9.24 -1.97 -7.90
N PRO A 150 10.25 -1.36 -7.24
CA PRO A 150 10.07 -0.79 -5.91
C PRO A 150 8.95 0.26 -5.83
N GLU A 151 8.68 0.99 -6.91
CA GLU A 151 7.56 1.94 -6.97
C GLU A 151 6.20 1.24 -7.01
N ASN A 152 6.11 0.03 -7.54
CA ASN A 152 4.88 -0.75 -7.53
C ASN A 152 4.74 -1.63 -6.28
N LEU A 153 5.74 -1.71 -5.42
CA LEU A 153 5.77 -2.62 -4.27
C LEU A 153 5.69 -1.88 -2.94
N LEU A 154 4.88 -2.38 -2.03
CA LEU A 154 4.65 -1.79 -0.71
C LEU A 154 4.41 -2.87 0.34
N ALA A 155 5.08 -2.77 1.49
CA ALA A 155 4.75 -3.61 2.65
C ALA A 155 3.46 -3.10 3.29
N VAL A 156 2.49 -3.98 3.51
CA VAL A 156 1.14 -3.63 3.96
C VAL A 156 0.53 -4.72 4.85
N ASP A 157 -0.56 -4.37 5.53
CA ASP A 157 -1.43 -5.30 6.23
C ASP A 157 -1.90 -6.44 5.32
N GLY A 158 -1.60 -7.68 5.70
CA GLY A 158 -1.90 -8.85 4.89
C GLY A 158 -3.40 -9.05 4.62
N PRO A 159 -4.29 -8.99 5.63
CA PRO A 159 -5.74 -9.03 5.45
C PRO A 159 -6.28 -7.97 4.49
N LEU A 160 -5.80 -6.72 4.56
CA LEU A 160 -6.22 -5.66 3.65
C LEU A 160 -5.70 -5.87 2.22
N ASN A 161 -4.48 -6.40 2.08
CA ASN A 161 -3.94 -6.80 0.78
C ASN A 161 -4.79 -7.91 0.14
N GLN A 162 -5.18 -8.90 0.90
CA GLN A 162 -6.09 -9.95 0.42
C GLN A 162 -7.47 -9.40 0.05
N GLN A 163 -8.00 -8.43 0.81
CA GLN A 163 -9.25 -7.75 0.50
C GLN A 163 -9.14 -6.93 -0.80
N LYS A 164 -8.04 -6.22 -1.00
CA LYS A 164 -7.76 -5.48 -2.23
C LYS A 164 -7.71 -6.41 -3.45
N SER A 165 -7.05 -7.56 -3.33
CA SER A 165 -6.91 -8.54 -4.41
C SER A 165 -6.40 -7.89 -5.72
N ASP A 166 -7.13 -8.00 -6.83
CA ASP A 166 -6.83 -7.35 -8.11
C ASP A 166 -7.65 -6.06 -8.34
N GLY A 167 -8.15 -5.44 -7.25
CA GLY A 167 -8.92 -4.20 -7.30
C GLY A 167 -8.10 -3.00 -7.76
N ASP A 168 -8.72 -2.17 -8.61
CA ASP A 168 -8.23 -0.82 -8.93
C ASP A 168 -8.90 0.23 -8.03
N ALA A 169 -8.55 1.51 -8.20
CA ALA A 169 -9.08 2.60 -7.38
C ALA A 169 -10.61 2.77 -7.43
N ALA A 170 -11.28 2.25 -8.47
CA ALA A 170 -12.75 2.27 -8.54
C ALA A 170 -13.40 1.22 -7.66
N THR A 171 -12.67 0.16 -7.30
CA THR A 171 -13.21 -1.00 -6.58
C THR A 171 -12.67 -1.14 -5.17
N TRP A 172 -11.49 -0.61 -4.90
CA TRP A 172 -10.88 -0.63 -3.59
C TRP A 172 -9.97 0.59 -3.35
N LEU A 173 -10.07 1.15 -2.16
CA LEU A 173 -9.17 2.17 -1.63
C LEU A 173 -8.80 1.82 -0.20
N PRO A 174 -7.58 2.17 0.27
CA PRO A 174 -7.19 1.97 1.66
C PRO A 174 -8.24 2.53 2.64
N PRO A 175 -8.61 1.78 3.70
CA PRO A 175 -9.46 2.32 4.76
C PRO A 175 -8.83 3.53 5.45
N ASN A 176 -7.50 3.59 5.55
CA ASN A 176 -6.77 4.78 5.98
C ASN A 176 -6.92 5.91 4.96
N THR A 177 -7.86 6.81 5.23
CA THR A 177 -8.19 7.91 4.32
C THR A 177 -7.04 8.90 4.12
N SER A 178 -6.14 9.04 5.11
CA SER A 178 -4.99 9.94 5.02
C SER A 178 -3.94 9.49 4.00
N TYR A 179 -3.91 8.20 3.66
CA TYR A 179 -2.98 7.63 2.69
C TYR A 179 -3.54 7.60 1.26
N ARG A 180 -4.83 7.84 1.06
CA ARG A 180 -5.46 7.66 -0.25
C ARG A 180 -4.86 8.53 -1.35
N CYS A 181 -4.47 9.76 -1.04
CA CYS A 181 -3.84 10.66 -2.01
C CYS A 181 -2.54 10.05 -2.55
N SER A 182 -1.63 9.69 -1.67
CA SER A 182 -0.35 9.08 -2.04
C SER A 182 -0.54 7.70 -2.70
N TYR A 183 -1.54 6.93 -2.26
CA TYR A 183 -1.87 5.64 -2.88
C TYR A 183 -2.27 5.78 -4.35
N VAL A 184 -3.21 6.68 -4.68
CA VAL A 184 -3.65 6.86 -6.06
C VAL A 184 -2.60 7.59 -6.91
N ALA A 185 -1.83 8.52 -6.32
CA ALA A 185 -0.70 9.16 -6.98
C ALA A 185 0.35 8.13 -7.44
N ARG A 186 0.66 7.17 -6.57
CA ARG A 186 1.56 6.06 -6.88
C ARG A 186 1.01 5.16 -8.00
N GLN A 187 -0.30 4.87 -7.99
CA GLN A 187 -0.91 4.14 -9.12
C GLN A 187 -0.78 4.89 -10.43
N VAL A 188 -0.96 6.21 -10.44
CA VAL A 188 -0.79 7.05 -11.64
C VAL A 188 0.65 6.99 -12.14
N ALA A 189 1.64 7.15 -11.26
CA ALA A 189 3.06 7.09 -11.61
C ALA A 189 3.41 5.74 -12.26
N VAL A 190 3.10 4.63 -11.58
CA VAL A 190 3.36 3.29 -12.10
C VAL A 190 2.69 3.05 -13.44
N LYS A 191 1.44 3.51 -13.61
CA LYS A 191 0.73 3.32 -14.89
C LYS A 191 1.35 4.14 -16.02
N LEU A 192 1.85 5.33 -15.76
CA LEU A 192 2.56 6.14 -16.75
C LEU A 192 3.87 5.48 -17.16
N ASP A 193 4.69 5.06 -16.20
CA ASP A 193 5.99 4.48 -16.45
C ASP A 193 5.92 3.21 -17.31
N TYR A 194 4.85 2.44 -17.14
CA TYR A 194 4.64 1.19 -17.88
C TYR A 194 3.66 1.30 -19.05
N GLY A 195 3.15 2.50 -19.38
CA GLY A 195 2.21 2.70 -20.48
C GLY A 195 0.88 1.96 -20.32
N LEU A 196 0.48 1.72 -19.08
CA LEU A 196 -0.83 1.15 -18.75
C LEU A 196 -1.93 2.20 -18.92
N TRP A 197 -3.17 1.74 -19.10
CA TRP A 197 -4.32 2.63 -19.16
C TRP A 197 -5.21 2.51 -17.92
N VAL A 198 -6.15 3.43 -17.78
CA VAL A 198 -7.21 3.39 -16.77
C VAL A 198 -8.56 3.16 -17.43
N THR A 199 -9.53 2.63 -16.67
CA THR A 199 -10.94 2.67 -17.09
C THR A 199 -11.54 4.03 -16.73
N THR A 200 -12.68 4.38 -17.33
CA THR A 200 -13.40 5.63 -16.97
C THR A 200 -13.71 5.64 -15.46
N ALA A 201 -14.23 4.55 -14.92
CA ALA A 201 -14.55 4.46 -13.49
C ALA A 201 -13.32 4.62 -12.59
N GLU A 202 -12.19 4.05 -12.98
CA GLU A 202 -10.92 4.18 -12.25
C GLU A 202 -10.40 5.61 -12.32
N ARG A 203 -10.38 6.24 -13.51
CA ARG A 203 -9.99 7.65 -13.67
C ARG A 203 -10.82 8.57 -12.79
N ASP A 204 -12.14 8.39 -12.81
CA ASP A 204 -13.07 9.22 -12.03
C ASP A 204 -12.87 9.03 -10.53
N ALA A 205 -12.59 7.79 -10.07
CA ALA A 205 -12.30 7.51 -8.67
C ALA A 205 -10.96 8.16 -8.23
N ILE A 206 -9.91 8.03 -9.04
CA ILE A 206 -8.60 8.66 -8.77
C ILE A 206 -8.76 10.19 -8.75
N ALA A 207 -9.42 10.79 -9.75
CA ALA A 207 -9.66 12.23 -9.79
C ALA A 207 -10.44 12.71 -8.56
N GLY A 208 -11.45 11.95 -8.14
CA GLY A 208 -12.24 12.27 -6.93
C GLY A 208 -11.40 12.28 -5.66
N VAL A 209 -10.43 11.37 -5.51
CA VAL A 209 -9.49 11.38 -4.38
C VAL A 209 -8.55 12.58 -4.49
N LEU A 210 -7.91 12.79 -5.65
CA LEU A 210 -6.91 13.85 -5.86
C LEU A 210 -7.52 15.26 -5.83
N ALA A 211 -8.81 15.42 -6.11
CA ALA A 211 -9.50 16.69 -5.91
C ALA A 211 -9.48 17.15 -4.43
N GLY A 212 -9.37 16.22 -3.48
CA GLY A 212 -9.19 16.52 -2.05
C GLY A 212 -7.76 16.89 -1.68
N CYS A 213 -6.78 16.66 -2.54
CA CYS A 213 -5.35 16.90 -2.36
C CYS A 213 -4.70 17.36 -3.70
N PRO A 214 -5.10 18.52 -4.24
CA PRO A 214 -4.72 18.94 -5.61
C PRO A 214 -3.23 19.18 -5.79
N ASP A 215 -2.48 19.27 -4.71
CA ASP A 215 -1.03 19.50 -4.71
C ASP A 215 -0.23 18.20 -4.48
N GLU A 216 -0.90 17.03 -4.45
CA GLU A 216 -0.21 15.73 -4.29
C GLU A 216 0.81 15.54 -5.43
N PRO A 217 2.10 15.38 -5.11
CA PRO A 217 3.14 15.22 -6.12
C PRO A 217 3.02 13.85 -6.81
N LEU A 218 3.51 13.77 -8.04
CA LEU A 218 3.70 12.48 -8.70
C LEU A 218 4.95 11.80 -8.11
N PRO A 219 4.87 10.59 -7.55
CA PRO A 219 6.06 9.84 -7.14
C PRO A 219 7.05 9.65 -8.29
N GLY A 220 8.34 9.61 -8.01
CA GLY A 220 9.38 9.48 -9.04
C GLY A 220 9.71 10.78 -9.79
N SER A 221 8.93 11.85 -9.65
CA SER A 221 9.17 13.15 -10.31
C SER A 221 10.31 13.98 -9.69
N GLY A 222 11.07 13.40 -8.75
CA GLY A 222 12.13 14.10 -8.02
C GLY A 222 11.63 15.03 -6.92
N ALA A 223 10.32 15.12 -6.70
CA ALA A 223 9.76 15.74 -5.52
C ALA A 223 10.05 14.85 -4.30
N PRO A 224 10.45 15.42 -3.14
CA PRO A 224 10.54 14.62 -1.92
C PRO A 224 9.16 14.00 -1.65
N ALA A 225 9.16 12.70 -1.32
CA ALA A 225 7.95 12.05 -0.85
C ALA A 225 7.31 12.93 0.24
N PRO A 226 5.97 13.13 0.23
CA PRO A 226 5.34 13.84 1.33
C PRO A 226 5.75 13.14 2.62
N ASP A 227 6.24 13.91 3.59
CA ASP A 227 6.40 13.41 4.96
C ASP A 227 5.04 12.86 5.39
N VAL A 228 4.84 11.55 5.22
CA VAL A 228 3.74 10.88 5.90
C VAL A 228 4.01 11.14 7.38
N PRO A 229 3.18 11.90 8.10
CA PRO A 229 3.40 12.08 9.51
C PRO A 229 3.48 10.69 10.10
N ALA A 230 4.63 10.36 10.68
CA ALA A 230 4.72 9.15 11.49
C ALA A 230 3.46 9.16 12.39
N PRO A 231 2.71 8.06 12.47
CA PRO A 231 1.52 8.01 13.30
C PRO A 231 1.93 8.65 14.62
N ALA A 232 1.13 9.64 15.09
CA ALA A 232 1.44 10.33 16.31
C ALA A 232 1.62 9.26 17.38
N THR A 233 2.86 8.87 17.59
CA THR A 233 3.26 8.04 18.70
C THR A 233 3.28 8.95 19.92
N ASP A 234 2.09 9.38 20.36
CA ASP A 234 1.89 9.38 21.79
C ASP A 234 1.95 7.89 22.15
N PRO A 235 3.00 7.43 22.85
CA PRO A 235 2.97 6.10 23.41
C PRO A 235 1.73 6.11 24.31
N VAL A 236 0.68 5.41 23.89
CA VAL A 236 -0.34 5.00 24.85
C VAL A 236 0.47 4.32 25.91
N ALA A 237 0.60 4.96 27.09
CA ALA A 237 1.42 4.45 28.15
C ALA A 237 0.78 3.12 28.54
N VAL A 238 1.32 2.05 27.97
CA VAL A 238 0.92 0.68 28.31
C VAL A 238 1.27 0.54 29.76
N THR A 239 0.29 0.41 30.64
CA THR A 239 0.51 0.18 32.08
C THR A 239 -0.12 -1.14 32.44
N TYR A 240 0.65 -1.98 33.10
CA TYR A 240 0.15 -3.24 33.64
C TYR A 240 -0.06 -3.07 35.14
N PRO A 241 -1.19 -3.52 35.71
CA PRO A 241 -1.45 -3.43 37.14
C PRO A 241 -0.56 -4.38 37.98
N ASP A 242 -0.13 -5.51 37.37
CA ASP A 242 0.66 -6.52 38.03
C ASP A 242 1.33 -7.50 37.03
N CYS A 243 2.17 -8.40 37.53
CA CYS A 243 2.83 -9.41 36.70
C CYS A 243 1.87 -10.43 36.06
N ALA A 244 0.67 -10.60 36.59
CA ALA A 244 -0.33 -11.47 35.95
C ALA A 244 -0.83 -10.84 34.66
N ALA A 245 -1.04 -9.53 34.65
CA ALA A 245 -1.41 -8.78 33.43
C ALA A 245 -0.27 -8.76 32.39
N VAL A 246 1.01 -8.63 32.82
CA VAL A 246 2.17 -8.71 31.93
C VAL A 246 2.24 -10.08 31.25
N ARG A 247 2.02 -11.17 32.02
CA ARG A 247 1.98 -12.53 31.47
C ARG A 247 0.79 -12.77 30.55
N ALA A 248 -0.39 -12.26 30.93
CA ALA A 248 -1.61 -12.37 30.10
C ALA A 248 -1.47 -11.65 28.76
N ALA A 249 -0.69 -10.55 28.72
CA ALA A 249 -0.35 -9.83 27.50
C ALA A 249 0.76 -10.50 26.68
N GLY A 250 1.38 -11.59 27.18
CA GLY A 250 2.43 -12.33 26.47
C GLY A 250 3.80 -11.62 26.42
N VAL A 251 4.01 -10.57 27.26
CA VAL A 251 5.24 -9.77 27.28
C VAL A 251 6.15 -10.05 28.50
N ALA A 252 5.87 -11.09 29.25
CA ALA A 252 6.76 -11.54 30.33
C ALA A 252 7.88 -12.46 29.78
N PRO A 253 9.12 -12.35 30.33
CA PRO A 253 9.57 -11.33 31.28
C PRO A 253 9.74 -9.96 30.61
N ILE A 254 9.41 -8.89 31.33
CA ILE A 254 9.52 -7.50 30.87
C ILE A 254 10.82 -6.85 31.40
N ARG A 255 11.51 -6.09 30.57
CA ARG A 255 12.81 -5.48 30.92
C ARG A 255 12.69 -3.98 31.17
N ARG A 256 13.59 -3.45 31.99
CA ARG A 256 13.69 -2.01 32.24
C ARG A 256 13.87 -1.23 30.94
N GLY A 257 12.93 -0.28 30.71
CA GLY A 257 12.89 0.54 29.48
C GLY A 257 11.91 0.03 28.41
N GLU A 258 11.32 -1.13 28.58
CA GLU A 258 10.27 -1.61 27.67
C GLU A 258 8.92 -0.96 28.00
N PRO A 259 8.03 -0.77 27.00
CA PRO A 259 6.69 -0.22 27.23
C PRO A 259 5.91 -1.02 28.27
N GLY A 260 5.41 -0.35 29.28
CA GLY A 260 4.69 -0.98 30.38
C GLY A 260 5.57 -1.43 31.56
N TRP A 261 6.88 -1.18 31.51
CA TRP A 261 7.79 -1.45 32.64
C TRP A 261 7.36 -0.68 33.88
N SER A 262 7.49 -1.34 35.01
CA SER A 262 7.38 -0.73 36.36
C SER A 262 8.44 -1.35 37.28
N ASP A 263 9.11 -0.53 38.09
CA ASP A 263 10.06 -1.01 39.09
C ASP A 263 9.40 -1.95 40.12
N ALA A 264 8.07 -1.93 40.25
CA ALA A 264 7.31 -2.84 41.09
C ALA A 264 7.32 -4.30 40.57
N PHE A 265 7.73 -4.54 39.31
CA PHE A 265 7.80 -5.88 38.71
C PHE A 265 9.15 -6.56 38.92
N ASP A 266 10.16 -5.80 39.31
CA ASP A 266 11.57 -6.19 39.49
C ASP A 266 11.86 -6.31 40.97
N GLY A 267 11.61 -7.51 41.52
CA GLY A 267 11.72 -7.76 42.98
C GLY A 267 13.12 -7.90 43.52
N ASP A 268 14.09 -8.27 42.69
CA ASP A 268 15.50 -8.46 43.03
C ASP A 268 16.43 -7.38 42.46
N GLY A 269 15.92 -6.49 41.64
CA GLY A 269 16.62 -5.30 41.16
C GLY A 269 17.58 -5.56 40.00
N ASP A 270 17.43 -6.69 39.27
CA ASP A 270 18.32 -7.07 38.19
C ASP A 270 17.94 -6.44 36.83
N GLY A 271 16.80 -5.71 36.76
CA GLY A 271 16.30 -5.05 35.54
C GLY A 271 15.40 -5.94 34.70
N VAL A 272 14.99 -7.11 35.20
CA VAL A 272 14.05 -8.02 34.56
C VAL A 272 12.88 -8.26 35.51
N GLY A 273 11.68 -7.99 35.04
CA GLY A 273 10.46 -8.10 35.85
C GLY A 273 9.56 -9.23 35.41
N CYS A 274 8.76 -9.74 36.35
CA CYS A 274 7.75 -10.77 36.11
C CYS A 274 8.33 -12.12 35.63
N GLU A 275 9.54 -12.44 36.05
CA GLU A 275 10.17 -13.74 35.87
C GLU A 275 9.43 -14.80 36.70
N GLY A 276 8.92 -15.87 36.11
CA GLY A 276 8.33 -17.01 36.84
C GLY A 276 6.80 -17.08 36.77
#